data_13f413f5b7ae046f6cdfa439888717c4
#
_entry.id   13f413f5b7ae046f6cdfa439888717c4
#
_cell.length_a   1.000
_cell.length_b   1.000
_cell.length_c   1.000
_cell.angle_alpha   90.00
_cell.angle_beta   90.00
_cell.angle_gamma   90.00
#
_symmetry.space_group_name_H-M   'P 1'
#
loop_
_entity.id
_entity.type
_entity.pdbx_description
1 polymer ?
#
loop_
_entity_poly.entity_id
_entity_poly.type
_entity_poly.pdbx_seq_one_letter_code
_entity_poly.pdbx_strand_id
1 'polypeptide(L)'
;MNGPDDATQRRRFRGEHGSGVVAGIVLIFAFTFLGLVWLARDVDRSVSNRSAAQSIAFQAARSGAQATAITDLRSGVTVVDAAAASRAATTTATALFASYGVEGAVTSIEVITDSVSVSVAITDDGRVVPGSGRVRAERAP
;
A
#
# COMPACT_ATOMS: atom_id res chain seq x y z
N MET A 1 0.42 -8.43 82.30
CA MET A 1 0.08 -9.42 81.26
C MET A 1 -0.03 -8.64 79.94
N ASN A 2 1.15 -8.40 79.30
CA ASN A 2 1.26 -7.63 78.08
C ASN A 2 1.36 -8.59 76.91
N GLY A 3 0.43 -8.54 75.96
CA GLY A 3 0.40 -9.40 74.79
C GLY A 3 1.42 -8.95 73.71
N PRO A 4 2.07 -9.92 73.06
CA PRO A 4 3.16 -9.66 72.09
C PRO A 4 2.69 -9.56 70.62
N ASP A 5 1.54 -8.96 70.32
CA ASP A 5 0.96 -9.05 68.96
C ASP A 5 1.02 -7.77 68.11
N ASP A 6 1.55 -6.67 68.63
CA ASP A 6 1.50 -5.39 67.91
C ASP A 6 2.71 -5.12 66.98
N ALA A 7 3.78 -5.91 67.05
CA ALA A 7 4.98 -5.71 66.24
C ALA A 7 4.95 -6.43 64.89
N THR A 8 4.11 -7.48 64.76
CA THR A 8 4.04 -8.26 63.50
C THR A 8 3.11 -7.69 62.48
N GLN A 9 2.14 -6.86 62.91
CA GLN A 9 1.14 -6.28 61.99
C GLN A 9 1.69 -5.06 61.24
N ARG A 10 2.69 -4.34 61.77
CA ARG A 10 3.29 -3.17 61.12
C ARG A 10 4.25 -3.48 59.96
N ARG A 11 4.71 -4.72 59.81
CA ARG A 11 5.65 -5.12 58.72
C ARG A 11 4.96 -5.47 57.42
N ARG A 12 3.66 -5.72 57.37
CA ARG A 12 2.94 -6.13 56.16
C ARG A 12 2.56 -4.99 55.22
N PHE A 13 2.52 -3.74 55.70
CA PHE A 13 2.09 -2.61 54.85
C PHE A 13 3.23 -1.83 54.17
N ARG A 14 4.49 -2.21 54.39
CA ARG A 14 5.63 -1.47 53.83
C ARG A 14 6.13 -1.99 52.47
N GLY A 15 5.56 -3.10 51.98
CA GLY A 15 6.00 -3.74 50.71
C GLY A 15 5.13 -3.45 49.49
N GLU A 16 3.91 -2.92 49.66
CA GLU A 16 2.93 -2.87 48.56
C GLU A 16 2.95 -1.56 47.75
N HIS A 17 3.49 -0.46 48.27
CA HIS A 17 3.50 0.81 47.55
C HIS A 17 4.55 0.87 46.44
N GLY A 18 5.61 0.04 46.45
CA GLY A 18 6.58 -0.03 45.35
C GLY A 18 6.11 -0.85 44.16
N SER A 19 5.28 -1.87 44.39
CA SER A 19 4.78 -2.74 43.34
C SER A 19 3.80 -2.06 42.39
N GLY A 20 2.93 -1.17 42.90
CA GLY A 20 1.95 -0.44 42.10
C GLY A 20 2.59 0.55 41.10
N VAL A 21 3.63 1.25 41.54
CA VAL A 21 4.35 2.20 40.69
C VAL A 21 5.09 1.49 39.56
N VAL A 22 5.76 0.38 39.89
CA VAL A 22 6.46 -0.44 38.86
C VAL A 22 5.46 -1.03 37.88
N ALA A 23 4.33 -1.57 38.34
CA ALA A 23 3.28 -2.09 37.47
C ALA A 23 2.68 -0.98 36.57
N GLY A 24 2.48 0.23 37.10
CA GLY A 24 2.02 1.38 36.33
C GLY A 24 3.01 1.79 35.21
N ILE A 25 4.29 1.84 35.51
CA ILE A 25 5.32 2.14 34.53
C ILE A 25 5.38 1.07 33.43
N VAL A 26 5.36 -0.21 33.80
CA VAL A 26 5.35 -1.32 32.84
C VAL A 26 4.12 -1.26 31.91
N LEU A 27 2.95 -0.93 32.45
CA LEU A 27 1.72 -0.77 31.68
C LEU A 27 1.84 0.37 30.66
N ILE A 28 2.36 1.53 31.07
CA ILE A 28 2.57 2.67 30.17
C ILE A 28 3.53 2.29 29.04
N PHE A 29 4.64 1.62 29.36
CA PHE A 29 5.59 1.14 28.34
C PHE A 29 4.93 0.14 27.37
N ALA A 30 4.15 -0.81 27.89
CA ALA A 30 3.45 -1.81 27.08
C ALA A 30 2.46 -1.16 26.12
N PHE A 31 1.65 -0.20 26.59
CA PHE A 31 0.71 0.54 25.73
C PHE A 31 1.42 1.41 24.69
N THR A 32 2.51 2.09 25.08
CA THR A 32 3.31 2.89 24.16
C THR A 32 3.93 2.02 23.07
N PHE A 33 4.49 0.87 23.45
CA PHE A 33 5.10 -0.07 22.51
C PHE A 33 4.06 -0.67 21.55
N LEU A 34 2.88 -1.04 22.06
CA LEU A 34 1.78 -1.53 21.25
C LEU A 34 1.28 -0.48 20.25
N GLY A 35 1.20 0.78 20.67
CA GLY A 35 0.86 1.91 19.80
C GLY A 35 1.88 2.13 18.70
N LEU A 36 3.17 2.04 19.00
CA LEU A 36 4.25 2.17 18.00
C LEU A 36 4.24 1.01 16.98
N VAL A 37 4.01 -0.21 17.43
CA VAL A 37 3.89 -1.37 16.53
C VAL A 37 2.69 -1.22 15.60
N TRP A 38 1.55 -0.75 16.14
CA TRP A 38 0.36 -0.53 15.33
C TRP A 38 0.59 0.57 14.29
N LEU A 39 1.21 1.69 14.68
CA LEU A 39 1.56 2.79 13.78
C LEU A 39 2.55 2.34 12.67
N ALA A 40 3.57 1.57 13.03
CA ALA A 40 4.54 1.04 12.06
C ALA A 40 3.87 0.16 11.01
N ARG A 41 2.89 -0.66 11.41
CA ARG A 41 2.15 -1.54 10.50
C ARG A 41 1.24 -0.76 9.54
N ASP A 42 0.65 0.35 9.98
CA ASP A 42 -0.19 1.22 9.13
C ASP A 42 0.65 1.93 8.07
N VAL A 43 1.83 2.42 8.44
CA VAL A 43 2.78 3.03 7.49
C VAL A 43 3.28 2.04 6.45
N ASP A 44 3.62 0.82 6.85
CA ASP A 44 4.13 -0.22 5.95
C ASP A 44 3.08 -0.63 4.90
N ARG A 45 1.81 -0.79 5.30
CA ARG A 45 0.70 -1.02 4.38
C ARG A 45 0.53 0.13 3.37
N SER A 46 0.58 1.37 3.84
CA SER A 46 0.41 2.54 2.98
C SER A 46 1.48 2.62 1.90
N VAL A 47 2.74 2.35 2.25
CA VAL A 47 3.87 2.33 1.29
C VAL A 47 3.72 1.16 0.31
N SER A 48 3.35 -0.02 0.78
CA SER A 48 3.13 -1.21 -0.04
C SER A 48 2.03 -0.98 -1.08
N ASN A 49 0.88 -0.44 -0.66
CA ASN A 49 -0.25 -0.17 -1.56
C ASN A 49 0.07 0.89 -2.61
N ARG A 50 0.83 1.92 -2.24
CA ARG A 50 1.28 2.93 -3.21
C ARG A 50 2.23 2.34 -4.25
N SER A 51 3.15 1.49 -3.83
CA SER A 51 4.07 0.78 -4.74
C SER A 51 3.30 -0.17 -5.66
N ALA A 52 2.32 -0.90 -5.14
CA ALA A 52 1.45 -1.77 -5.93
C ALA A 52 0.63 -0.98 -6.96
N ALA A 53 0.01 0.14 -6.57
CA ALA A 53 -0.76 0.99 -7.49
C ALA A 53 0.11 1.52 -8.64
N GLN A 54 1.32 2.00 -8.34
CA GLN A 54 2.26 2.46 -9.36
C GLN A 54 2.72 1.33 -10.28
N SER A 55 3.04 0.17 -9.73
CA SER A 55 3.45 -1.02 -10.50
C SER A 55 2.36 -1.48 -11.46
N ILE A 56 1.11 -1.54 -11.00
CA ILE A 56 -0.05 -1.93 -11.81
C ILE A 56 -0.25 -0.91 -12.94
N ALA A 57 -0.24 0.39 -12.63
CA ALA A 57 -0.42 1.45 -13.62
C ALA A 57 0.68 1.40 -14.70
N PHE A 58 1.94 1.21 -14.29
CA PHE A 58 3.07 1.14 -15.22
C PHE A 58 2.99 -0.10 -16.13
N GLN A 59 2.67 -1.28 -15.58
CA GLN A 59 2.54 -2.51 -16.36
C GLN A 59 1.36 -2.44 -17.32
N ALA A 60 0.22 -1.85 -16.90
CA ALA A 60 -0.93 -1.61 -17.77
C ALA A 60 -0.58 -0.65 -18.90
N ALA A 61 0.12 0.46 -18.60
CA ALA A 61 0.58 1.40 -19.62
C ALA A 61 1.54 0.74 -20.62
N ARG A 62 2.44 -0.12 -20.13
CA ARG A 62 3.37 -0.89 -20.97
C ARG A 62 2.62 -1.85 -21.91
N SER A 63 1.64 -2.57 -21.40
CA SER A 63 0.78 -3.44 -22.22
C SER A 63 0.02 -2.66 -23.29
N GLY A 64 -0.52 -1.49 -22.93
CA GLY A 64 -1.18 -0.60 -23.88
C GLY A 64 -0.22 -0.06 -24.97
N ALA A 65 0.99 0.34 -24.57
CA ALA A 65 1.98 0.88 -25.49
C ALA A 65 2.50 -0.13 -26.53
N GLN A 66 2.32 -1.43 -26.26
CA GLN A 66 2.66 -2.51 -27.21
C GLN A 66 1.60 -2.70 -28.30
N ALA A 67 0.40 -2.10 -28.14
CA ALA A 67 -0.68 -2.17 -29.11
C ALA A 67 -0.48 -1.16 -30.24
N THR A 68 0.57 -1.37 -31.05
CA THR A 68 0.89 -0.50 -32.19
C THR A 68 0.08 -0.86 -33.44
N ALA A 69 -0.31 0.16 -34.22
CA ALA A 69 -0.99 -0.04 -35.49
C ALA A 69 -0.02 -0.57 -36.56
N ILE A 70 -0.33 -1.75 -37.12
CA ILE A 70 0.53 -2.43 -38.12
C ILE A 70 0.73 -1.60 -39.38
N THR A 71 -0.27 -0.82 -39.79
CA THR A 71 -0.23 0.05 -40.97
C THR A 71 0.83 1.15 -40.82
N ASP A 72 0.98 1.70 -39.63
CA ASP A 72 1.88 2.80 -39.36
C ASP A 72 3.34 2.33 -39.19
N LEU A 73 3.54 1.09 -38.75
CA LEU A 73 4.86 0.46 -38.72
C LEU A 73 5.51 0.35 -40.10
N ARG A 74 4.71 0.16 -41.18
CA ARG A 74 5.21 0.14 -42.56
C ARG A 74 5.66 1.50 -43.06
N SER A 75 5.05 2.58 -42.58
CA SER A 75 5.43 3.97 -42.91
C SER A 75 6.62 4.46 -42.05
N GLY A 76 7.10 3.67 -41.10
CA GLY A 76 8.17 4.05 -40.18
C GLY A 76 7.73 4.99 -39.08
N VAL A 77 6.44 5.21 -38.90
CA VAL A 77 5.84 5.99 -37.80
C VAL A 77 5.29 5.03 -36.77
N THR A 78 5.64 5.19 -35.51
CA THR A 78 5.09 4.40 -34.41
C THR A 78 3.86 5.15 -33.85
N VAL A 79 2.67 4.63 -34.16
CA VAL A 79 1.41 5.12 -33.61
C VAL A 79 0.74 4.00 -32.82
N VAL A 80 0.27 4.32 -31.64
CA VAL A 80 -0.47 3.38 -30.79
C VAL A 80 -1.93 3.36 -31.18
N ASP A 81 -2.49 2.18 -31.43
CA ASP A 81 -3.94 2.03 -31.62
C ASP A 81 -4.65 2.28 -30.29
N ALA A 82 -5.35 3.40 -30.17
CA ALA A 82 -5.98 3.82 -28.93
C ALA A 82 -7.01 2.82 -28.40
N ALA A 83 -7.78 2.18 -29.29
CA ALA A 83 -8.80 1.20 -28.88
C ALA A 83 -8.16 -0.10 -28.40
N ALA A 84 -7.15 -0.59 -29.11
CA ALA A 84 -6.39 -1.78 -28.72
C ALA A 84 -5.60 -1.54 -27.44
N ALA A 85 -4.96 -0.38 -27.31
CA ALA A 85 -4.21 0.04 -26.13
C ALA A 85 -5.09 0.10 -24.88
N SER A 86 -6.27 0.71 -24.99
CA SER A 86 -7.21 0.79 -23.85
C SER A 86 -7.70 -0.57 -23.41
N ARG A 87 -8.02 -1.47 -24.34
CA ARG A 87 -8.40 -2.85 -24.00
C ARG A 87 -7.25 -3.60 -23.33
N ALA A 88 -6.05 -3.54 -23.89
CA ALA A 88 -4.88 -4.23 -23.34
C ALA A 88 -4.52 -3.72 -21.94
N ALA A 89 -4.52 -2.39 -21.77
CA ALA A 89 -4.25 -1.78 -20.48
C ALA A 89 -5.28 -2.16 -19.41
N THR A 90 -6.58 -2.12 -19.75
CA THR A 90 -7.65 -2.51 -18.81
C THR A 90 -7.56 -3.99 -18.43
N THR A 91 -7.36 -4.87 -19.41
CA THR A 91 -7.22 -6.33 -19.16
C THR A 91 -6.04 -6.60 -18.25
N THR A 92 -4.89 -5.98 -18.52
CA THR A 92 -3.68 -6.13 -17.70
C THR A 92 -3.89 -5.60 -16.30
N ALA A 93 -4.48 -4.41 -16.14
CA ALA A 93 -4.75 -3.85 -14.82
C ALA A 93 -5.68 -4.74 -13.99
N THR A 94 -6.77 -5.25 -14.59
CA THR A 94 -7.71 -6.14 -13.92
C THR A 94 -7.05 -7.44 -13.46
N ALA A 95 -6.24 -8.05 -14.31
CA ALA A 95 -5.49 -9.25 -13.96
C ALA A 95 -4.49 -9.01 -12.82
N LEU A 96 -3.85 -7.84 -12.81
CA LEU A 96 -2.91 -7.47 -11.75
C LEU A 96 -3.60 -7.15 -10.44
N PHE A 97 -4.77 -6.48 -10.42
CA PHE A 97 -5.56 -6.31 -9.19
C PHE A 97 -5.86 -7.66 -8.54
N ALA A 98 -6.30 -8.63 -9.33
CA ALA A 98 -6.55 -9.98 -8.85
C ALA A 98 -5.28 -10.68 -8.34
N SER A 99 -4.15 -10.54 -9.06
CA SER A 99 -2.87 -11.16 -8.69
C SER A 99 -2.28 -10.57 -7.40
N TYR A 100 -2.42 -9.26 -7.18
CA TYR A 100 -1.99 -8.61 -5.95
C TYR A 100 -2.99 -8.78 -4.79
N GLY A 101 -4.18 -9.33 -5.06
CA GLY A 101 -5.23 -9.50 -4.06
C GLY A 101 -5.77 -8.16 -3.53
N VAL A 102 -5.80 -7.13 -4.39
CA VAL A 102 -6.26 -5.79 -4.04
C VAL A 102 -7.51 -5.43 -4.82
N GLU A 103 -8.40 -4.66 -4.19
CA GLU A 103 -9.52 -4.04 -4.88
C GLU A 103 -9.07 -2.75 -5.55
N GLY A 104 -9.38 -2.60 -6.83
CA GLY A 104 -8.99 -1.41 -7.57
C GLY A 104 -9.70 -1.25 -8.90
N ALA A 105 -9.55 -0.08 -9.47
CA ALA A 105 -10.13 0.26 -10.77
C ALA A 105 -9.16 1.13 -11.59
N VAL A 106 -9.27 1.03 -12.90
CA VAL A 106 -8.64 1.98 -13.82
C VAL A 106 -9.47 3.25 -13.82
N THR A 107 -8.85 4.37 -13.49
CA THR A 107 -9.53 5.68 -13.40
C THR A 107 -9.41 6.49 -14.69
N SER A 108 -8.29 6.35 -15.42
CA SER A 108 -8.13 6.96 -16.72
C SER A 108 -7.11 6.21 -17.59
N ILE A 109 -7.32 6.24 -18.88
CA ILE A 109 -6.36 5.81 -19.91
C ILE A 109 -6.27 6.92 -20.93
N GLU A 110 -5.09 7.43 -21.16
CA GLU A 110 -4.82 8.48 -22.13
C GLU A 110 -3.79 7.97 -23.14
N VAL A 111 -4.13 8.00 -24.40
CA VAL A 111 -3.28 7.57 -25.51
C VAL A 111 -2.94 8.79 -26.35
N ILE A 112 -1.66 9.15 -26.43
CA ILE A 112 -1.17 10.29 -27.19
C ILE A 112 -0.11 9.78 -28.15
N THR A 113 -0.44 9.78 -29.44
CA THR A 113 0.44 9.38 -30.56
C THR A 113 1.26 8.12 -30.30
N ASP A 114 2.35 8.23 -29.55
CA ASP A 114 3.32 7.18 -29.26
C ASP A 114 3.41 6.82 -27.76
N SER A 115 2.53 7.35 -26.93
CA SER A 115 2.58 7.11 -25.48
C SER A 115 1.22 6.77 -24.90
N VAL A 116 1.24 5.91 -23.88
CA VAL A 116 0.07 5.51 -23.10
C VAL A 116 0.31 5.88 -21.65
N SER A 117 -0.64 6.62 -21.08
CA SER A 117 -0.70 6.92 -19.65
C SER A 117 -1.90 6.21 -19.04
N VAL A 118 -1.69 5.52 -17.94
CA VAL A 118 -2.74 4.81 -17.21
C VAL A 118 -2.74 5.29 -15.76
N SER A 119 -3.91 5.65 -15.27
CA SER A 119 -4.12 5.93 -13.85
C SER A 119 -5.02 4.86 -13.25
N VAL A 120 -4.66 4.41 -12.07
CA VAL A 120 -5.43 3.42 -11.30
C VAL A 120 -5.67 3.92 -9.89
N ALA A 121 -6.69 3.39 -9.24
CA ALA A 121 -6.96 3.60 -7.83
C ALA A 121 -7.13 2.24 -7.15
N ILE A 122 -6.42 2.01 -6.06
CA ILE A 122 -6.59 0.85 -5.18
C ILE A 122 -7.37 1.31 -3.96
N THR A 123 -8.33 0.50 -3.51
CA THR A 123 -9.07 0.74 -2.27
C THR A 123 -8.57 -0.22 -1.20
N ASP A 124 -8.14 0.33 -0.07
CA ASP A 124 -7.71 -0.42 1.11
C ASP A 124 -8.31 0.22 2.37
N ASP A 125 -9.09 -0.55 3.12
CA ASP A 125 -9.79 -0.09 4.33
C ASP A 125 -10.53 1.26 4.16
N GLY A 126 -11.18 1.45 2.98
CA GLY A 126 -11.89 2.67 2.65
C GLY A 126 -11.02 3.86 2.23
N ARG A 127 -9.71 3.69 2.17
CA ARG A 127 -8.76 4.68 1.65
C ARG A 127 -8.48 4.40 0.18
N VAL A 128 -8.47 5.45 -0.63
CA VAL A 128 -8.14 5.37 -2.05
C VAL A 128 -6.67 5.74 -2.25
N VAL A 129 -5.90 4.82 -2.82
CA VAL A 129 -4.48 5.01 -3.13
C VAL A 129 -4.31 5.11 -4.64
N PRO A 130 -4.01 6.30 -5.19
CA PRO A 130 -3.81 6.48 -6.61
C PRO A 130 -2.42 5.99 -7.05
N GLY A 131 -2.37 5.44 -8.27
CA GLY A 131 -1.15 5.13 -8.99
C GLY A 131 -1.23 5.61 -10.43
N SER A 132 -0.11 6.01 -11.01
CA SER A 132 -0.04 6.40 -12.42
C SER A 132 1.22 5.85 -13.07
N GLY A 133 1.10 5.45 -14.33
CA GLY A 133 2.20 4.99 -15.16
C GLY A 133 2.10 5.55 -16.57
N ARG A 134 3.23 5.93 -17.15
CA ARG A 134 3.31 6.37 -18.54
C ARG A 134 4.42 5.62 -19.25
N VAL A 135 4.13 5.12 -20.43
CA VAL A 135 5.08 4.41 -21.28
C VAL A 135 4.98 4.93 -22.70
N ARG A 136 6.12 5.12 -23.31
CA ARG A 136 6.22 5.45 -24.75
C ARG A 136 6.43 4.15 -25.52
N ALA A 137 5.73 4.01 -26.65
CA ALA A 137 5.98 2.91 -27.57
C ALA A 137 7.37 3.08 -28.19
N GLU A 138 8.25 2.11 -27.98
CA GLU A 138 9.58 2.12 -28.56
C GLU A 138 9.50 1.61 -29.99
N ARG A 139 10.26 2.28 -30.89
CA ARG A 139 10.49 1.79 -32.24
C ARG A 139 11.41 0.56 -32.10
N ALA A 140 10.99 -0.58 -32.63
CA ALA A 140 11.89 -1.71 -32.77
C ALA A 140 13.10 -1.27 -33.63
N PRO A 141 14.35 -1.62 -33.24
CA PRO A 141 15.56 -1.32 -34.00
C PRO A 141 15.55 -1.97 -35.39
#